data_39ed74e040668f0ff1dcadf46e98bbc9
#
_entry.id   39ed74e040668f0ff1dcadf46e98bbc9
#
_cell.length_a   1.000
_cell.length_b   1.000
_cell.length_c   1.000
_cell.angle_alpha   90.00
_cell.angle_beta   90.00
_cell.angle_gamma   90.00
#
_symmetry.space_group_name_H-M   'P 1'
#
loop_
_entity.id
_entity.type
_entity.pdbx_description
1 polymer ?
#
loop_
_entity_poly.entity_id
_entity_poly.type
_entity_poly.pdbx_seq_one_letter_code
_entity_poly.pdbx_strand_id
1 'polypeptide(L)'
;MFGQAPGVAEGAERRPWRGRAGRTLRRWLKLDEDEFYATFYCASVTRCYPGASPSGRGDRTPTPPEQELCAFWRDWELRIIRPRLIVPVGGLAIRRLLGLTGLADTVGNRYELGDATVVPLPHPSGASGWLKDPANRELTAKAARVIRAELARV
;
A
#
# COMPACT_ATOMS: atom_id res chain seq x y z
N MET A 1 4.87 -3.16 -3.93
CA MET A 1 3.69 -2.40 -3.46
C MET A 1 2.84 -3.32 -2.60
N PHE A 2 2.51 -2.94 -1.38
CA PHE A 2 1.83 -3.80 -0.41
C PHE A 2 0.59 -3.11 0.17
N GLY A 3 -0.60 -3.55 -0.24
CA GLY A 3 -1.89 -2.97 0.13
C GLY A 3 -2.61 -3.71 1.25
N GLN A 4 -3.87 -3.33 1.52
CA GLN A 4 -4.71 -3.97 2.53
C GLN A 4 -5.32 -5.28 2.01
N ALA A 5 -6.10 -5.20 0.95
CA ALA A 5 -6.85 -6.31 0.35
C ALA A 5 -7.30 -5.92 -1.06
N PRO A 6 -7.65 -6.88 -1.94
CA PRO A 6 -8.33 -6.58 -3.19
C PRO A 6 -9.70 -5.95 -2.91
N GLY A 7 -10.08 -4.97 -3.72
CA GLY A 7 -11.44 -4.45 -3.78
C GLY A 7 -12.30 -5.18 -4.83
N VAL A 8 -13.54 -4.77 -5.00
CA VAL A 8 -14.47 -5.36 -5.98
C VAL A 8 -13.95 -5.22 -7.41
N ALA A 9 -13.43 -4.04 -7.78
CA ALA A 9 -12.90 -3.78 -9.11
C ALA A 9 -11.67 -4.65 -9.40
N GLU A 10 -10.78 -4.77 -8.43
CA GLU A 10 -9.58 -5.61 -8.53
C GLU A 10 -9.93 -7.09 -8.73
N GLY A 11 -10.95 -7.57 -8.03
CA GLY A 11 -11.46 -8.94 -8.18
C GLY A 11 -12.06 -9.20 -9.56
N ALA A 12 -12.87 -8.27 -10.07
CA ALA A 12 -13.50 -8.37 -11.39
C ALA A 12 -12.47 -8.32 -12.53
N GLU A 13 -11.52 -7.40 -12.46
CA GLU A 13 -10.51 -7.19 -13.50
C GLU A 13 -9.26 -8.05 -13.33
N ARG A 14 -9.15 -8.79 -12.22
CA ARG A 14 -7.98 -9.61 -11.84
C ARG A 14 -6.66 -8.83 -11.91
N ARG A 15 -6.73 -7.55 -11.54
CA ARG A 15 -5.57 -6.66 -11.60
C ARG A 15 -5.57 -5.71 -10.38
N PRO A 16 -4.48 -5.61 -9.63
CA PRO A 16 -4.42 -4.77 -8.43
C PRO A 16 -4.46 -3.28 -8.78
N TRP A 17 -4.98 -2.46 -7.89
CA TRP A 17 -4.98 -1.00 -7.99
C TRP A 17 -5.71 -0.44 -9.24
N ARG A 18 -6.80 -1.07 -9.65
CA ARG A 18 -7.59 -0.64 -10.83
C ARG A 18 -8.49 0.56 -10.58
N GLY A 19 -9.02 0.68 -9.36
CA GLY A 19 -9.98 1.70 -8.99
C GLY A 19 -9.40 3.11 -8.85
N ARG A 20 -10.20 4.00 -8.24
CA ARG A 20 -9.82 5.40 -7.97
C ARG A 20 -8.54 5.49 -7.13
N ALA A 21 -8.39 4.62 -6.15
CA ALA A 21 -7.21 4.55 -5.30
C ALA A 21 -5.93 4.32 -6.11
N GLY A 22 -5.95 3.40 -7.06
CA GLY A 22 -4.82 3.12 -7.94
C GLY A 22 -4.46 4.31 -8.84
N ARG A 23 -5.45 5.01 -9.41
CA ARG A 23 -5.20 6.23 -10.19
C ARG A 23 -4.53 7.32 -9.36
N THR A 24 -4.96 7.50 -8.10
CA THR A 24 -4.35 8.46 -7.19
C THR A 24 -2.92 8.07 -6.84
N LEU A 25 -2.68 6.79 -6.60
CA LEU A 25 -1.35 6.25 -6.28
C LEU A 25 -0.36 6.47 -7.44
N ARG A 26 -0.75 6.12 -8.67
CA ARG A 26 0.06 6.36 -9.87
C ARG A 26 0.40 7.85 -10.05
N ARG A 27 -0.59 8.73 -9.84
CA ARG A 27 -0.36 10.19 -9.91
C ARG A 27 0.66 10.68 -8.87
N TRP A 28 0.62 10.16 -7.63
CA TRP A 28 1.63 10.50 -6.61
C TRP A 28 3.04 10.06 -7.02
N LEU A 29 3.12 8.90 -7.64
CA LEU A 29 4.39 8.33 -8.09
C LEU A 29 4.84 8.85 -9.45
N LYS A 30 4.01 9.60 -10.17
CA LYS A 30 4.23 10.10 -11.53
C LYS A 30 4.52 8.97 -12.53
N LEU A 31 3.79 7.87 -12.40
CA LEU A 31 3.85 6.72 -13.30
C LEU A 31 2.52 6.61 -14.05
N ASP A 32 2.59 6.24 -15.30
CA ASP A 32 1.42 5.77 -16.03
C ASP A 32 1.05 4.33 -15.59
N GLU A 33 0.05 3.74 -16.21
CA GLU A 33 -0.44 2.43 -15.82
C GLU A 33 0.55 1.32 -16.16
N ASP A 34 1.14 1.37 -17.35
CA ASP A 34 2.07 0.35 -17.81
C ASP A 34 3.39 0.43 -17.04
N GLU A 35 3.91 1.61 -16.82
CA GLU A 35 5.07 1.87 -15.98
C GLU A 35 4.87 1.37 -14.55
N PHE A 36 3.68 1.59 -13.97
CA PHE A 36 3.36 1.14 -12.62
C PHE A 36 3.43 -0.38 -12.49
N TYR A 37 2.82 -1.12 -13.42
CA TYR A 37 2.84 -2.57 -13.36
C TYR A 37 4.16 -3.19 -13.81
N ALA A 38 4.94 -2.50 -14.63
CA ALA A 38 6.31 -2.91 -14.94
C ALA A 38 7.25 -2.73 -13.75
N THR A 39 6.98 -1.72 -12.91
CA THR A 39 7.84 -1.35 -11.77
C THR A 39 7.49 -2.15 -10.50
N PHE A 40 6.20 -2.36 -10.22
CA PHE A 40 5.76 -2.89 -8.94
C PHE A 40 5.13 -4.28 -9.04
N TYR A 41 5.69 -5.22 -8.32
CA TYR A 41 4.93 -6.37 -7.86
C TYR A 41 3.93 -5.91 -6.79
N CYS A 42 2.65 -6.24 -6.98
CA CYS A 42 1.57 -5.80 -6.10
C CYS A 42 1.05 -6.95 -5.23
N ALA A 43 1.17 -6.79 -3.94
CA ALA A 43 0.71 -7.72 -2.93
C ALA A 43 -0.22 -7.03 -1.92
N SER A 44 -0.84 -7.79 -1.03
CA SER A 44 -1.73 -7.27 0.01
C SER A 44 -1.71 -8.14 1.27
N VAL A 45 -2.17 -7.57 2.39
CA VAL A 45 -2.27 -8.26 3.68
C VAL A 45 -3.18 -9.49 3.57
N THR A 46 -4.32 -9.37 2.88
CA THR A 46 -5.16 -10.52 2.54
C THR A 46 -5.34 -10.65 1.03
N ARG A 47 -5.50 -11.88 0.55
CA ARG A 47 -5.61 -12.19 -0.89
C ARG A 47 -7.04 -12.14 -1.41
N CYS A 48 -8.01 -12.20 -0.53
CA CYS A 48 -9.43 -12.21 -0.85
C CYS A 48 -10.07 -10.86 -0.56
N TYR A 49 -11.11 -10.54 -1.31
CA TYR A 49 -11.98 -9.40 -1.02
C TYR A 49 -12.66 -9.62 0.35
N PRO A 50 -12.49 -8.71 1.31
CA PRO A 50 -12.99 -8.93 2.66
C PRO A 50 -14.50 -8.69 2.81
N GLY A 51 -15.15 -8.13 1.81
CA GLY A 51 -16.56 -7.73 1.84
C GLY A 51 -16.74 -6.24 2.01
N ALA A 52 -17.99 -5.80 1.81
CA ALA A 52 -18.37 -4.39 2.00
C ALA A 52 -18.35 -4.01 3.49
N SER A 53 -18.05 -2.74 3.76
CA SER A 53 -18.18 -2.19 5.11
C SER A 53 -19.64 -2.24 5.58
N PRO A 54 -19.92 -2.54 6.86
CA PRO A 54 -21.25 -2.45 7.42
C PRO A 54 -21.92 -1.07 7.26
N SER A 55 -21.11 -0.02 7.17
CA SER A 55 -21.60 1.34 6.90
C SER A 55 -22.04 1.56 5.45
N GLY A 56 -21.86 0.59 4.55
CA GLY A 56 -22.11 0.72 3.12
C GLY A 56 -21.13 1.64 2.39
N ARG A 57 -20.07 2.10 3.04
CA ARG A 57 -19.05 2.97 2.46
C ARG A 57 -17.71 2.25 2.37
N GLY A 58 -17.38 1.80 1.17
CA GLY A 58 -16.12 1.11 0.90
C GLY A 58 -16.07 -0.31 1.45
N ASP A 59 -14.88 -0.85 1.49
CA ASP A 59 -14.62 -2.22 1.90
C ASP A 59 -14.31 -2.28 3.40
N ARG A 60 -14.70 -3.37 4.06
CA ARG A 60 -14.31 -3.58 5.46
C ARG A 60 -12.82 -3.90 5.58
N THR A 61 -12.27 -3.60 6.72
CA THR A 61 -10.93 -4.08 7.06
C THR A 61 -10.96 -5.58 7.32
N PRO A 62 -10.01 -6.37 6.77
CA PRO A 62 -9.88 -7.78 7.11
C PRO A 62 -9.72 -7.98 8.62
N THR A 63 -10.38 -8.99 9.14
CA THR A 63 -10.28 -9.37 10.57
C THR A 63 -8.87 -9.91 10.90
N PRO A 64 -8.45 -9.88 12.17
CA PRO A 64 -7.17 -10.46 12.56
C PRO A 64 -6.98 -11.93 12.13
N PRO A 65 -7.97 -12.84 12.28
CA PRO A 65 -7.84 -14.19 11.76
C PRO A 65 -7.62 -14.26 10.24
N GLU A 66 -8.35 -13.45 9.45
CA GLU A 66 -8.15 -13.38 7.99
C GLU A 66 -6.73 -12.91 7.63
N GLN A 67 -6.20 -11.96 8.38
CA GLN A 67 -4.84 -11.46 8.19
C GLN A 67 -3.80 -12.54 8.50
N GLU A 68 -4.00 -13.32 9.57
CA GLU A 68 -3.10 -14.42 9.96
C GLU A 68 -3.10 -15.55 8.93
N LEU A 69 -4.27 -15.94 8.42
CA LEU A 69 -4.38 -16.95 7.37
C LEU A 69 -3.61 -16.58 6.11
N CYS A 70 -3.47 -15.28 5.83
CA CYS A 70 -2.77 -14.79 4.65
C CYS A 70 -1.29 -14.41 4.90
N ALA A 71 -0.82 -14.41 6.16
CA ALA A 71 0.53 -13.98 6.51
C ALA A 71 1.62 -14.81 5.80
N PHE A 72 1.38 -16.10 5.63
CA PHE A 72 2.26 -17.01 4.89
C PHE A 72 2.61 -16.49 3.49
N TRP A 73 1.65 -15.93 2.74
CA TRP A 73 1.89 -15.42 1.39
C TRP A 73 2.87 -14.27 1.38
N ARG A 74 2.74 -13.31 2.31
CA ARG A 74 3.67 -12.19 2.46
C ARG A 74 5.09 -12.68 2.68
N ASP A 75 5.27 -13.60 3.61
CA ASP A 75 6.60 -14.08 3.98
C ASP A 75 7.26 -14.86 2.84
N TRP A 76 6.46 -15.60 2.08
CA TRP A 76 6.91 -16.34 0.90
C TRP A 76 7.31 -15.40 -0.25
N GLU A 77 6.48 -14.41 -0.54
CA GLU A 77 6.75 -13.43 -1.59
C GLU A 77 8.01 -12.61 -1.30
N LEU A 78 8.19 -12.16 -0.06
CA LEU A 78 9.40 -11.44 0.32
C LEU A 78 10.67 -12.27 0.11
N ARG A 79 10.63 -13.57 0.40
CA ARG A 79 11.76 -14.49 0.18
C ARG A 79 12.07 -14.72 -1.30
N ILE A 80 11.05 -14.84 -2.13
CA ILE A 80 11.22 -15.15 -3.56
C ILE A 80 11.59 -13.89 -4.33
N ILE A 81 10.85 -12.80 -4.12
CA ILE A 81 11.00 -11.56 -4.89
C ILE A 81 12.24 -10.79 -4.48
N ARG A 82 12.59 -10.83 -3.18
CA ARG A 82 13.70 -10.07 -2.58
C ARG A 82 13.68 -8.60 -3.03
N PRO A 83 12.59 -7.87 -2.76
CA PRO A 83 12.43 -6.53 -3.25
C PRO A 83 13.48 -5.60 -2.64
N ARG A 84 14.00 -4.66 -3.42
CA ARG A 84 14.90 -3.58 -2.93
C ARG A 84 14.11 -2.43 -2.32
N LEU A 85 12.87 -2.24 -2.76
CA LEU A 85 11.94 -1.24 -2.25
C LEU A 85 10.60 -1.87 -1.93
N ILE A 86 10.08 -1.62 -0.72
CA ILE A 86 8.74 -2.01 -0.30
C ILE A 86 7.95 -0.75 0.02
N VAL A 87 6.76 -0.64 -0.56
CA VAL A 87 5.85 0.49 -0.30
C VAL A 87 4.56 -0.06 0.31
N PRO A 88 4.44 -0.07 1.65
CA PRO A 88 3.18 -0.37 2.32
C PRO A 88 2.23 0.82 2.19
N VAL A 89 0.99 0.54 1.79
CA VAL A 89 -0.05 1.53 1.50
C VAL A 89 -1.21 1.40 2.48
N GLY A 90 -1.35 2.40 3.35
CA GLY A 90 -2.38 2.44 4.38
C GLY A 90 -1.97 1.82 5.72
N GLY A 91 -2.65 2.23 6.79
CA GLY A 91 -2.27 1.90 8.17
C GLY A 91 -2.20 0.39 8.47
N LEU A 92 -3.09 -0.42 7.88
CA LEU A 92 -3.05 -1.86 8.09
C LEU A 92 -1.79 -2.49 7.49
N ALA A 93 -1.47 -2.14 6.25
CA ALA A 93 -0.27 -2.64 5.57
C ALA A 93 1.01 -2.21 6.30
N ILE A 94 1.07 -0.97 6.77
CA ILE A 94 2.18 -0.43 7.55
C ILE A 94 2.34 -1.22 8.85
N ARG A 95 1.26 -1.40 9.61
CA ARG A 95 1.29 -2.14 10.87
C ARG A 95 1.70 -3.60 10.69
N ARG A 96 1.19 -4.27 9.67
CA ARG A 96 1.50 -5.69 9.42
C ARG A 96 2.92 -5.91 8.90
N LEU A 97 3.54 -4.93 8.30
CA LEU A 97 4.89 -5.03 7.77
C LEU A 97 5.96 -4.52 8.75
N LEU A 98 5.69 -3.39 9.41
CA LEU A 98 6.65 -2.70 10.27
C LEU A 98 6.30 -2.73 11.76
N GLY A 99 5.11 -3.18 12.16
CA GLY A 99 4.64 -3.10 13.53
C GLY A 99 4.27 -1.69 14.00
N LEU A 100 4.32 -0.69 13.11
CA LEU A 100 4.12 0.72 13.44
C LEU A 100 2.64 1.12 13.35
N THR A 101 2.25 2.05 14.21
CA THR A 101 0.95 2.72 14.24
C THR A 101 1.15 4.23 14.17
N GLY A 102 0.12 4.98 13.75
CA GLY A 102 0.22 6.43 13.62
C GLY A 102 0.78 6.85 12.25
N LEU A 103 -0.12 7.22 11.33
CA LEU A 103 0.27 7.59 9.97
C LEU A 103 1.14 8.85 9.93
N ALA A 104 0.87 9.83 10.80
CA ALA A 104 1.60 11.10 10.82
C ALA A 104 3.08 10.92 11.18
N ASP A 105 3.37 9.97 12.07
CA ASP A 105 4.75 9.69 12.51
C ASP A 105 5.47 8.73 11.55
N THR A 106 4.72 8.07 10.67
CA THR A 106 5.25 6.99 9.82
C THR A 106 5.44 7.40 8.37
N VAL A 107 4.46 8.09 7.80
CA VAL A 107 4.49 8.54 6.41
C VAL A 107 5.55 9.63 6.21
N GLY A 108 6.31 9.53 5.13
CA GLY A 108 7.40 10.46 4.82
C GLY A 108 8.75 10.08 5.42
N ASN A 109 8.81 8.99 6.18
CA ASN A 109 10.05 8.42 6.71
C ASN A 109 10.48 7.17 5.93
N ARG A 110 11.75 6.79 6.08
CA ARG A 110 12.34 5.57 5.54
C ARG A 110 12.58 4.59 6.68
N TYR A 111 12.36 3.33 6.39
CA TYR A 111 12.63 2.21 7.28
C TYR A 111 13.40 1.14 6.52
N GLU A 112 13.90 0.15 7.23
CA GLU A 112 14.58 -1.01 6.65
C GLU A 112 13.88 -2.29 7.09
N LEU A 113 13.77 -3.25 6.19
CA LEU A 113 13.28 -4.60 6.46
C LEU A 113 14.20 -5.58 5.72
N GLY A 114 15.15 -6.19 6.45
CA GLY A 114 16.26 -6.89 5.82
C GLY A 114 17.05 -5.94 4.92
N ASP A 115 17.26 -6.34 3.66
CA ASP A 115 17.97 -5.52 2.67
C ASP A 115 17.06 -4.54 1.92
N ALA A 116 15.76 -4.53 2.23
CA ALA A 116 14.79 -3.67 1.54
C ALA A 116 14.62 -2.33 2.24
N THR A 117 14.63 -1.25 1.47
CA THR A 117 14.12 0.06 1.92
C THR A 117 12.59 0.02 1.96
N VAL A 118 12.00 0.49 3.04
CA VAL A 118 10.54 0.57 3.21
C VAL A 118 10.11 2.02 3.30
N VAL A 119 9.19 2.45 2.43
CA VAL A 119 8.66 3.82 2.41
C VAL A 119 7.14 3.79 2.47
N PRO A 120 6.54 4.05 3.63
CA PRO A 120 5.09 4.03 3.81
C PRO A 120 4.36 5.15 3.07
N LEU A 121 3.18 4.82 2.53
CA LEU A 121 2.20 5.76 1.99
C LEU A 121 0.86 5.64 2.74
N PRO A 122 0.09 6.75 2.85
CA PRO A 122 -1.28 6.65 3.32
C PRO A 122 -2.16 5.95 2.28
N HIS A 123 -3.35 5.50 2.68
CA HIS A 123 -4.29 4.94 1.72
C HIS A 123 -4.82 6.04 0.78
N PRO A 124 -4.77 5.86 -0.55
CA PRO A 124 -5.08 6.92 -1.52
C PRO A 124 -6.57 7.17 -1.75
N SER A 125 -7.47 6.41 -1.11
CA SER A 125 -8.92 6.57 -1.32
C SER A 125 -9.50 7.84 -0.71
N GLY A 126 -8.80 8.51 0.21
CA GLY A 126 -9.32 9.65 0.94
C GLY A 126 -10.44 9.32 1.95
N ALA A 127 -10.84 8.07 2.07
CA ALA A 127 -11.95 7.65 2.94
C ALA A 127 -11.71 7.96 4.42
N SER A 128 -10.46 7.93 4.87
CA SER A 128 -10.09 8.23 6.25
C SER A 128 -10.12 9.72 6.62
N GLY A 129 -10.28 10.61 5.63
CA GLY A 129 -10.15 12.04 5.85
C GLY A 129 -8.72 12.53 6.16
N TRP A 130 -7.76 11.63 6.30
CA TRP A 130 -6.37 11.95 6.66
C TRP A 130 -5.72 12.92 5.68
N LEU A 131 -6.00 12.79 4.39
CA LEU A 131 -5.51 13.68 3.34
C LEU A 131 -6.20 15.05 3.28
N LYS A 132 -7.19 15.33 4.15
CA LYS A 132 -7.80 16.67 4.25
C LYS A 132 -6.85 17.67 4.90
N ASP A 133 -6.01 17.21 5.82
CA ASP A 133 -4.99 18.01 6.46
C ASP A 133 -3.85 18.36 5.48
N PRO A 134 -3.50 19.66 5.32
CA PRO A 134 -2.38 20.07 4.49
C PRO A 134 -1.04 19.46 4.91
N ALA A 135 -0.77 19.35 6.22
CA ALA A 135 0.46 18.73 6.72
C ALA A 135 0.58 17.27 6.28
N ASN A 136 -0.51 16.52 6.31
CA ASN A 136 -0.55 15.13 5.87
C ASN A 136 -0.36 14.98 4.36
N ARG A 137 -0.85 15.94 3.57
CA ARG A 137 -0.56 15.98 2.12
C ARG A 137 0.92 16.21 1.86
N GLU A 138 1.56 17.04 2.66
CA GLU A 138 2.99 17.30 2.53
C GLU A 138 3.83 16.08 2.89
N LEU A 139 3.49 15.35 3.96
CA LEU A 139 4.09 14.06 4.29
C LEU A 139 3.93 13.05 3.15
N THR A 140 2.74 12.98 2.54
CA THR A 140 2.48 12.12 1.39
C THR A 140 3.35 12.50 0.18
N ALA A 141 3.47 13.80 -0.11
CA ALA A 141 4.31 14.29 -1.18
C ALA A 141 5.81 14.01 -0.92
N LYS A 142 6.25 14.12 0.34
CA LYS A 142 7.60 13.75 0.76
C LYS A 142 7.85 12.25 0.51
N ALA A 143 6.96 11.39 0.98
CA ALA A 143 7.05 9.93 0.76
C ALA A 143 7.13 9.59 -0.73
N ALA A 144 6.26 10.18 -1.55
CA ALA A 144 6.26 9.96 -2.99
C ALA A 144 7.57 10.41 -3.66
N ARG A 145 8.18 11.51 -3.20
CA ARG A 145 9.52 11.94 -3.68
C ARG A 145 10.60 10.92 -3.32
N VAL A 146 10.57 10.42 -2.08
CA VAL A 146 11.53 9.40 -1.63
C VAL A 146 11.39 8.13 -2.46
N ILE A 147 10.16 7.64 -2.67
CA ILE A 147 9.91 6.45 -3.50
C ILE A 147 10.47 6.64 -4.91
N ARG A 148 10.19 7.76 -5.57
CA ARG A 148 10.72 8.03 -6.91
C ARG A 148 12.25 8.09 -6.94
N ALA A 149 12.87 8.65 -5.92
CA ALA A 149 14.33 8.67 -5.81
C ALA A 149 14.91 7.25 -5.63
N GLU A 150 14.25 6.39 -4.86
CA GLU A 150 14.66 4.98 -4.73
C GLU A 150 14.49 4.22 -6.05
N LEU A 151 13.38 4.43 -6.77
CA LEU A 151 13.16 3.80 -8.07
C LEU A 151 14.23 4.19 -9.11
N ALA A 152 14.72 5.42 -9.06
CA ALA A 152 15.79 5.87 -9.97
C ALA A 152 17.18 5.25 -9.66
N ARG A 153 17.32 4.55 -8.53
CA ARG A 153 18.58 3.86 -8.13
C ARG A 153 18.56 2.36 -8.47
N VAL A 154 17.41 1.87 -8.87
CA VAL A 154 17.20 0.46 -9.21
C VAL A 154 17.34 0.24 -10.70
#